data_e4f9849a7a51e325306952f036865d08
#
_entry.id   e4f9849a7a51e325306952f036865d08
#
_cell.length_a   1.000
_cell.length_b   1.000
_cell.length_c   1.000
_cell.angle_alpha   90.00
_cell.angle_beta   90.00
_cell.angle_gamma   90.00
#
_symmetry.space_group_name_H-M   'P 1'
#
loop_
_entity.id
_entity.type
_entity.pdbx_description
1 polymer ?
#
loop_
_entity_poly.entity_id
_entity_poly.type
_entity_poly.pdbx_seq_one_letter_code
_entity_poly.pdbx_strand_id
1 'polypeptide(L)'
;MLSNEFEYILPDENIARHPVSPRRSAKLLRVEANGELTHGTFENLPEYLEAIHCDGLWANETKVLQARLYLRKPTGGRLEVFLLEPVSGVVELALSASDESSWTCLVRGGRKWTAGTASLEVNGISITATPFNPDSGLILEESGAFKLTFKWTGAESFGEVLDALGSTPLPPYMHRESDAADKLEYQTVFARYHGSVAAPTAGLHYDETLLKDLKRIGLPLESLTLHVGAGTFRPLSQGDISSHVMHEERCVISKNSLEKLASSRRRVATGTTTLRTLESLYWMAVVHKETGNFPKVLPQWTAYNEGEVESRSTDFNSYEQSIEYLLDHVAFDTKESTWDFQTQIMIRPGYRIQSIVALVTNFHQPGSTLLCLIAACLKTSWKEVYEQALFQDYRFLSYGDGCLLELE
;
A
#
# COMPACT_ATOMS: atom_id res chain seq x y z
N MET A 1 -15.23 -12.83 14.88
CA MET A 1 -13.90 -13.32 14.42
C MET A 1 -12.84 -12.63 15.28
N LEU A 2 -11.93 -13.40 15.84
CA LEU A 2 -10.96 -12.87 16.80
C LEU A 2 -9.61 -12.61 16.12
N SER A 3 -8.91 -11.56 16.54
CA SER A 3 -7.58 -11.19 16.00
C SER A 3 -6.54 -12.30 16.20
N ASN A 4 -6.63 -13.10 17.26
CA ASN A 4 -5.71 -14.21 17.53
C ASN A 4 -5.85 -15.39 16.54
N GLU A 5 -6.92 -15.45 15.74
CA GLU A 5 -7.06 -16.44 14.65
C GLU A 5 -6.04 -16.21 13.53
N PHE A 6 -5.48 -14.98 13.45
CA PHE A 6 -4.47 -14.55 12.45
C PHE A 6 -3.04 -14.50 13.02
N GLU A 7 -2.82 -15.13 14.17
CA GLU A 7 -1.49 -15.27 14.75
C GLU A 7 -0.79 -16.54 14.26
N TYR A 8 0.51 -16.42 14.02
CA TYR A 8 1.44 -17.53 13.77
C TYR A 8 2.83 -17.14 14.23
N ILE A 9 3.73 -18.11 14.35
CA ILE A 9 5.13 -17.85 14.74
C ILE A 9 5.92 -17.57 13.47
N LEU A 10 6.47 -16.36 13.36
CA LEU A 10 7.40 -15.97 12.31
C LEU A 10 8.81 -15.88 12.90
N PRO A 11 9.72 -16.81 12.55
CA PRO A 11 11.10 -16.74 13.01
C PRO A 11 11.81 -15.51 12.42
N ASP A 12 12.68 -14.85 13.21
CA ASP A 12 13.39 -13.64 12.79
C ASP A 12 14.35 -13.88 11.60
N GLU A 13 14.86 -15.09 11.48
CA GLU A 13 15.69 -15.55 10.35
C GLU A 13 14.94 -15.62 9.02
N ASN A 14 13.64 -15.79 9.04
CA ASN A 14 12.80 -15.77 7.83
C ASN A 14 12.44 -14.35 7.39
N ILE A 15 12.71 -13.31 8.19
CA ILE A 15 12.42 -11.92 7.82
C ILE A 15 13.52 -11.41 6.89
N ALA A 16 13.17 -11.16 5.63
CA ALA A 16 14.12 -10.61 4.65
C ALA A 16 14.43 -9.14 4.94
N ARG A 17 15.69 -8.83 5.16
CA ARG A 17 16.17 -7.45 5.41
C ARG A 17 16.72 -6.76 4.16
N HIS A 18 17.00 -7.52 3.11
CA HIS A 18 17.43 -7.04 1.80
C HIS A 18 16.82 -7.91 0.70
N PRO A 19 16.54 -7.34 -0.50
CA PRO A 19 16.01 -8.10 -1.61
C PRO A 19 17.06 -9.07 -2.17
N VAL A 20 16.60 -10.08 -2.94
CA VAL A 20 17.49 -10.88 -3.79
C VAL A 20 17.84 -10.09 -5.06
N SER A 21 18.94 -10.45 -5.69
CA SER A 21 19.35 -9.91 -6.98
C SER A 21 19.67 -11.07 -7.95
N PRO A 22 19.06 -11.08 -9.15
CA PRO A 22 18.03 -10.16 -9.65
C PRO A 22 16.71 -10.32 -8.89
N ARG A 23 15.86 -9.28 -8.90
CA ARG A 23 14.58 -9.25 -8.13
C ARG A 23 13.65 -10.42 -8.48
N ARG A 24 13.56 -10.80 -9.76
CA ARG A 24 12.74 -11.90 -10.26
C ARG A 24 13.20 -13.30 -9.80
N SER A 25 14.41 -13.43 -9.22
CA SER A 25 14.86 -14.70 -8.64
C SER A 25 14.29 -14.98 -7.23
N ALA A 26 13.51 -14.06 -6.66
CA ALA A 26 12.74 -14.32 -5.45
C ALA A 26 11.82 -15.52 -5.67
N LYS A 27 11.67 -16.37 -4.64
CA LYS A 27 10.77 -17.53 -4.70
C LYS A 27 9.32 -17.09 -4.88
N LEU A 28 8.55 -17.88 -5.62
CA LEU A 28 7.12 -17.69 -5.81
C LEU A 28 6.40 -19.00 -5.51
N LEU A 29 5.56 -19.00 -4.47
CA LEU A 29 4.68 -20.11 -4.13
C LEU A 29 3.35 -19.92 -4.88
N ARG A 30 3.06 -20.77 -5.85
CA ARG A 30 1.75 -20.82 -6.48
C ARG A 30 0.84 -21.70 -5.64
N VAL A 31 -0.29 -21.16 -5.23
CA VAL A 31 -1.37 -21.86 -4.52
C VAL A 31 -2.55 -21.94 -5.47
N GLU A 32 -2.78 -23.12 -6.02
CA GLU A 32 -3.86 -23.36 -6.96
C GLU A 32 -5.23 -23.37 -6.27
N ALA A 33 -6.29 -23.12 -7.01
CA ALA A 33 -7.64 -23.06 -6.46
C ALA A 33 -8.11 -24.37 -5.79
N ASN A 34 -7.50 -25.52 -6.15
CA ASN A 34 -7.71 -26.82 -5.52
C ASN A 34 -6.88 -27.03 -4.24
N GLY A 35 -5.98 -26.07 -3.91
CA GLY A 35 -5.08 -26.14 -2.78
C GLY A 35 -3.72 -26.79 -3.07
N GLU A 36 -3.44 -27.18 -4.32
CA GLU A 36 -2.13 -27.69 -4.72
C GLU A 36 -1.07 -26.61 -4.65
N LEU A 37 0.14 -26.96 -4.21
CA LEU A 37 1.26 -26.03 -4.03
C LEU A 37 2.34 -26.32 -5.06
N THR A 38 2.72 -25.30 -5.84
CA THR A 38 3.83 -25.36 -6.79
C THR A 38 4.91 -24.34 -6.40
N HIS A 39 6.15 -24.79 -6.27
CA HIS A 39 7.29 -23.97 -5.91
C HIS A 39 8.05 -23.51 -7.16
N GLY A 40 8.31 -22.21 -7.27
CA GLY A 40 9.07 -21.61 -8.36
C GLY A 40 9.72 -20.30 -7.94
N THR A 41 9.94 -19.44 -8.93
CA THR A 41 10.44 -18.08 -8.74
C THR A 41 9.56 -17.11 -9.53
N PHE A 42 9.73 -15.81 -9.36
CA PHE A 42 9.02 -14.82 -10.17
C PHE A 42 9.37 -14.91 -11.67
N GLU A 43 10.45 -15.59 -12.04
CA GLU A 43 10.75 -15.90 -13.44
C GLU A 43 9.68 -16.80 -14.09
N ASN A 44 8.98 -17.62 -13.27
CA ASN A 44 7.88 -18.47 -13.74
C ASN A 44 6.53 -17.74 -13.80
N LEU A 45 6.43 -16.49 -13.31
CA LEU A 45 5.16 -15.76 -13.26
C LEU A 45 4.46 -15.66 -14.64
N PRO A 46 5.17 -15.37 -15.77
CA PRO A 46 4.52 -15.35 -17.08
C PRO A 46 3.84 -16.67 -17.43
N GLU A 47 4.50 -17.80 -17.20
CA GLU A 47 3.94 -19.15 -17.45
C GLU A 47 2.70 -19.41 -16.58
N TYR A 48 2.76 -19.05 -15.29
CA TYR A 48 1.62 -19.24 -14.38
C TYR A 48 0.42 -18.37 -14.78
N LEU A 49 0.65 -17.14 -15.25
CA LEU A 49 -0.41 -16.25 -15.72
C LEU A 49 -1.05 -16.75 -17.03
N GLU A 50 -0.27 -17.32 -17.95
CA GLU A 50 -0.79 -17.98 -19.15
C GLU A 50 -1.64 -19.21 -18.78
N ALA A 51 -1.20 -20.04 -17.82
CA ALA A 51 -1.91 -21.24 -17.38
C ALA A 51 -3.30 -20.93 -16.81
N ILE A 52 -3.47 -19.79 -16.14
CA ILE A 52 -4.76 -19.32 -15.63
C ILE A 52 -5.52 -18.42 -16.62
N HIS A 53 -5.05 -18.30 -17.87
CA HIS A 53 -5.64 -17.47 -18.91
C HIS A 53 -5.85 -16.00 -18.46
N CYS A 54 -4.88 -15.43 -17.75
CA CYS A 54 -4.91 -14.03 -17.35
C CYS A 54 -5.01 -13.13 -18.59
N ASP A 55 -5.91 -12.14 -18.55
CA ASP A 55 -6.10 -11.15 -19.63
C ASP A 55 -5.88 -9.70 -19.16
N GLY A 56 -5.53 -9.53 -17.88
CA GLY A 56 -5.22 -8.22 -17.29
C GLY A 56 -4.40 -8.33 -16.01
N LEU A 57 -3.17 -7.81 -16.02
CA LEU A 57 -2.27 -7.77 -14.85
C LEU A 57 -2.19 -6.34 -14.31
N TRP A 58 -2.55 -6.15 -13.04
CA TRP A 58 -2.69 -4.84 -12.41
C TRP A 58 -1.73 -4.66 -11.24
N ALA A 59 -1.15 -3.45 -11.10
CA ALA A 59 -0.29 -3.11 -9.98
C ALA A 59 -0.47 -1.66 -9.53
N ASN A 60 -0.05 -1.38 -8.30
CA ASN A 60 -0.04 -0.05 -7.71
C ASN A 60 1.26 0.67 -8.08
N GLU A 61 1.18 1.76 -8.86
CA GLU A 61 2.32 2.56 -9.34
C GLU A 61 2.72 3.70 -8.41
N THR A 62 2.24 3.69 -7.16
CA THR A 62 2.62 4.70 -6.17
C THR A 62 4.11 4.70 -5.91
N LYS A 63 4.69 5.90 -5.69
CA LYS A 63 6.10 6.11 -5.41
C LYS A 63 6.33 6.50 -3.96
N VAL A 64 7.28 5.82 -3.31
CA VAL A 64 7.63 6.07 -1.92
C VAL A 64 8.40 7.37 -1.78
N LEU A 65 7.98 8.20 -0.83
CA LEU A 65 8.70 9.42 -0.43
C LEU A 65 9.88 9.07 0.48
N GLN A 66 10.93 9.87 0.43
CA GLN A 66 12.00 9.84 1.43
C GLN A 66 11.50 10.52 2.72
N ALA A 67 10.47 9.92 3.32
CA ALA A 67 9.61 10.55 4.31
C ALA A 67 10.19 10.57 5.74
N ARG A 68 11.43 10.13 5.94
CA ARG A 68 12.07 10.07 7.25
C ARG A 68 13.21 11.07 7.33
N LEU A 69 13.10 12.05 8.24
CA LEU A 69 14.10 13.12 8.47
C LEU A 69 14.73 12.96 9.86
N TYR A 70 16.05 13.18 9.94
CA TYR A 70 16.80 13.17 11.17
C TYR A 70 17.31 14.58 11.50
N LEU A 71 16.53 15.32 12.25
CA LEU A 71 16.82 16.70 12.62
C LEU A 71 17.58 16.79 13.95
N ARG A 72 18.19 17.95 14.22
CA ARG A 72 18.78 18.30 15.51
C ARG A 72 17.96 19.37 16.20
N LYS A 73 17.65 19.15 17.46
CA LYS A 73 17.04 20.16 18.34
C LYS A 73 18.03 21.26 18.69
N PRO A 74 17.59 22.46 19.12
CA PRO A 74 18.48 23.50 19.62
C PRO A 74 19.42 23.02 20.75
N THR A 75 19.00 22.03 21.52
CA THR A 75 19.78 21.40 22.57
C THR A 75 20.79 20.37 22.08
N GLY A 76 20.92 20.16 20.75
CA GLY A 76 21.81 19.18 20.12
C GLY A 76 21.25 17.75 20.02
N GLY A 77 20.13 17.46 20.67
CA GLY A 77 19.51 16.11 20.66
C GLY A 77 18.95 15.75 19.27
N ARG A 78 19.12 14.47 18.84
CA ARG A 78 18.53 13.91 17.61
C ARG A 78 17.01 13.88 17.72
N LEU A 79 16.33 14.23 16.65
CA LEU A 79 14.90 14.15 16.46
C LEU A 79 14.64 13.35 15.18
N GLU A 80 13.93 12.25 15.27
CA GLU A 80 13.47 11.50 14.11
C GLU A 80 12.04 11.94 13.81
N VAL A 81 11.81 12.40 12.60
CA VAL A 81 10.52 12.85 12.09
C VAL A 81 10.14 11.96 10.93
N PHE A 82 8.98 11.34 11.00
CA PHE A 82 8.42 10.53 9.93
C PHE A 82 7.14 11.19 9.42
N LEU A 83 7.18 11.70 8.19
CA LEU A 83 6.05 12.35 7.54
C LEU A 83 4.98 11.30 7.22
N LEU A 84 3.72 11.63 7.48
CA LEU A 84 2.57 10.77 7.20
C LEU A 84 1.75 11.35 6.04
N GLU A 85 1.12 12.49 6.25
CA GLU A 85 0.25 13.17 5.31
C GLU A 85 0.38 14.69 5.42
N PRO A 86 0.20 15.44 4.33
CA PRO A 86 0.21 16.89 4.40
C PRO A 86 -1.07 17.41 5.07
N VAL A 87 -0.93 18.49 5.83
CA VAL A 87 -2.07 19.16 6.48
C VAL A 87 -3.09 19.68 5.45
N SER A 88 -2.63 20.03 4.25
CA SER A 88 -3.49 20.43 3.12
C SER A 88 -4.33 19.29 2.53
N GLY A 89 -4.01 18.03 2.83
CA GLY A 89 -4.65 16.83 2.28
C GLY A 89 -4.22 16.50 0.83
N VAL A 90 -3.41 17.33 0.16
CA VAL A 90 -2.98 17.12 -1.23
C VAL A 90 -1.45 17.02 -1.28
N VAL A 91 -0.95 15.80 -1.53
CA VAL A 91 0.48 15.49 -1.48
C VAL A 91 1.26 16.24 -2.56
N GLU A 92 0.73 16.29 -3.78
CA GLU A 92 1.37 16.95 -4.92
C GLU A 92 1.59 18.44 -4.66
N LEU A 93 0.62 19.13 -4.06
CA LEU A 93 0.75 20.55 -3.68
C LEU A 93 1.77 20.73 -2.56
N ALA A 94 1.76 19.84 -1.56
CA ALA A 94 2.70 19.94 -0.45
C ALA A 94 4.15 19.67 -0.88
N LEU A 95 4.37 18.78 -1.86
CA LEU A 95 5.70 18.48 -2.41
C LEU A 95 6.19 19.59 -3.36
N SER A 96 5.30 20.24 -4.11
CA SER A 96 5.64 21.34 -5.02
C SER A 96 5.75 22.70 -4.33
N ALA A 97 5.46 22.79 -3.04
CA ALA A 97 5.60 24.03 -2.28
C ALA A 97 7.05 24.53 -2.32
N SER A 98 7.26 25.87 -2.45
CA SER A 98 8.58 26.48 -2.62
C SER A 98 9.18 27.03 -1.33
N ASP A 99 8.36 27.36 -0.32
CA ASP A 99 8.81 28.10 0.87
C ASP A 99 8.54 27.35 2.18
N GLU A 100 7.35 26.79 2.30
CA GLU A 100 6.95 26.03 3.48
C GLU A 100 5.96 24.91 3.15
N SER A 101 5.99 23.86 3.95
CA SER A 101 5.05 22.75 3.85
C SER A 101 4.73 22.22 5.25
N SER A 102 3.45 21.93 5.51
CA SER A 102 3.00 21.45 6.82
C SER A 102 2.47 20.04 6.73
N TRP A 103 2.93 19.17 7.65
CA TRP A 103 2.66 17.74 7.64
C TRP A 103 2.28 17.21 9.01
N THR A 104 1.41 16.23 9.03
CA THR A 104 1.20 15.33 10.17
C THR A 104 2.35 14.33 10.20
N CYS A 105 3.00 14.16 11.35
CA CYS A 105 4.25 13.41 11.49
C CYS A 105 4.25 12.54 12.75
N LEU A 106 4.88 11.36 12.70
CA LEU A 106 5.34 10.69 13.91
C LEU A 106 6.69 11.27 14.31
N VAL A 107 6.86 11.56 15.60
CA VAL A 107 8.07 12.21 16.11
C VAL A 107 8.68 11.40 17.24
N ARG A 108 9.82 10.75 16.98
CA ARG A 108 10.60 10.06 18.01
C ARG A 108 11.61 11.02 18.63
N GLY A 109 11.64 11.06 19.96
CA GLY A 109 12.47 12.02 20.70
C GLY A 109 11.80 13.37 20.93
N GLY A 110 10.52 13.54 20.54
CA GLY A 110 9.74 14.78 20.68
C GLY A 110 9.38 15.17 22.10
N ARG A 111 9.30 14.24 23.08
CA ARG A 111 8.86 14.52 24.46
C ARG A 111 9.57 15.68 25.17
N LYS A 112 10.81 15.97 24.78
CA LYS A 112 11.64 17.07 25.33
C LYS A 112 11.79 18.25 24.35
N TRP A 113 11.02 18.26 23.28
CA TRP A 113 11.03 19.36 22.32
C TRP A 113 9.81 20.26 22.56
N THR A 114 9.94 21.15 23.54
CA THR A 114 8.84 22.02 23.97
C THR A 114 8.86 23.39 23.28
N ALA A 115 10.00 23.77 22.70
CA ALA A 115 10.15 25.06 22.03
C ALA A 115 11.37 25.06 21.07
N GLY A 116 11.37 26.00 20.15
CA GLY A 116 12.46 26.26 19.20
C GLY A 116 12.38 25.38 17.94
N THR A 117 13.31 25.63 17.06
CA THR A 117 13.36 25.05 15.71
C THR A 117 14.35 23.89 15.69
N ALA A 118 13.92 22.73 15.23
CA ALA A 118 14.83 21.64 14.90
C ALA A 118 15.30 21.79 13.45
N SER A 119 16.58 21.46 13.16
CA SER A 119 17.17 21.71 11.85
C SER A 119 18.08 20.58 11.37
N LEU A 120 18.30 20.56 10.06
CA LEU A 120 19.30 19.74 9.38
C LEU A 120 19.86 20.55 8.21
N GLU A 121 21.18 20.48 8.01
CA GLU A 121 21.84 21.07 6.86
C GLU A 121 22.83 20.08 6.26
N VAL A 122 22.73 19.84 4.96
CA VAL A 122 23.62 18.95 4.21
C VAL A 122 23.79 19.52 2.80
N ASN A 123 25.03 19.64 2.33
CA ASN A 123 25.37 20.04 0.96
C ASN A 123 24.70 21.34 0.49
N GLY A 124 24.55 22.33 1.38
CA GLY A 124 23.95 23.63 1.05
C GLY A 124 22.41 23.66 1.06
N ILE A 125 21.76 22.53 1.31
CA ILE A 125 20.32 22.48 1.56
C ILE A 125 20.10 22.46 3.08
N SER A 126 19.30 23.41 3.57
CA SER A 126 18.94 23.53 4.98
C SER A 126 17.43 23.36 5.14
N ILE A 127 17.00 22.55 6.11
CA ILE A 127 15.59 22.40 6.51
C ILE A 127 15.43 22.71 7.99
N THR A 128 14.33 23.35 8.31
CA THR A 128 13.91 23.62 9.69
C THR A 128 12.50 23.06 9.92
N ALA A 129 12.24 22.54 11.11
CA ALA A 129 10.93 22.08 11.54
C ALA A 129 10.51 22.80 12.82
N THR A 130 9.26 23.27 12.84
CA THR A 130 8.62 23.87 14.01
C THR A 130 7.26 23.21 14.26
N PRO A 131 6.71 23.21 15.50
CA PRO A 131 5.32 22.88 15.72
C PRO A 131 4.40 23.70 14.81
N PHE A 132 3.35 23.11 14.27
CA PHE A 132 2.40 23.78 13.35
C PHE A 132 1.76 25.01 13.99
N ASN A 133 1.51 24.94 15.30
CA ASN A 133 1.09 26.10 16.10
C ASN A 133 2.19 26.41 17.13
N PRO A 134 3.11 27.35 16.87
CA PRO A 134 4.27 27.63 17.72
C PRO A 134 3.92 28.06 19.14
N ASP A 135 2.79 28.74 19.32
CA ASP A 135 2.35 29.24 20.63
C ASP A 135 1.84 28.12 21.56
N SER A 136 1.38 27.04 20.97
CA SER A 136 0.84 25.87 21.70
C SER A 136 1.86 24.73 21.87
N GLY A 137 3.05 24.85 21.25
CA GLY A 137 4.06 23.79 21.23
C GLY A 137 3.64 22.56 20.41
N LEU A 138 4.28 21.42 20.70
CA LEU A 138 3.90 20.14 20.09
C LEU A 138 2.58 19.64 20.70
N ILE A 139 1.52 19.64 19.88
CA ILE A 139 0.22 19.06 20.26
C ILE A 139 0.18 17.64 19.71
N LEU A 140 -0.05 16.68 20.61
CA LEU A 140 -0.25 15.28 20.28
C LEU A 140 -1.69 15.10 19.78
N GLU A 141 -1.84 14.68 18.54
CA GLU A 141 -3.13 14.29 17.97
C GLU A 141 -3.61 12.96 18.62
N GLU A 142 -4.89 12.66 18.55
CA GLU A 142 -5.45 11.38 19.02
C GLU A 142 -4.78 10.16 18.36
N SER A 143 -4.32 10.33 17.12
CA SER A 143 -3.54 9.33 16.38
C SER A 143 -2.14 9.04 16.93
N GLY A 144 -1.64 9.85 17.87
CA GLY A 144 -0.25 9.82 18.35
C GLY A 144 0.73 10.58 17.45
N ALA A 145 0.22 11.33 16.49
CA ALA A 145 1.02 12.15 15.55
C ALA A 145 1.09 13.61 15.98
N PHE A 146 1.98 14.36 15.37
CA PHE A 146 2.18 15.80 15.58
C PHE A 146 2.09 16.54 14.26
N LYS A 147 1.56 17.76 14.24
CA LYS A 147 1.61 18.64 13.08
C LYS A 147 2.84 19.51 13.13
N LEU A 148 3.65 19.46 12.08
CA LEU A 148 4.88 20.23 11.93
C LEU A 148 4.83 21.07 10.66
N THR A 149 5.44 22.27 10.75
CA THR A 149 5.71 23.13 9.59
C THR A 149 7.20 23.08 9.28
N PHE A 150 7.52 22.83 8.02
CA PHE A 150 8.88 22.80 7.49
C PHE A 150 9.14 24.02 6.64
N LYS A 151 10.34 24.62 6.80
CA LYS A 151 10.88 25.67 5.91
C LYS A 151 12.29 25.27 5.50
N TRP A 152 12.69 25.66 4.32
CA TRP A 152 13.98 25.27 3.76
C TRP A 152 14.62 26.38 2.92
N THR A 153 15.90 26.19 2.61
CA THR A 153 16.66 26.95 1.64
C THR A 153 17.56 26.02 0.83
N GLY A 154 17.97 26.42 -0.36
CA GLY A 154 18.88 25.64 -1.20
C GLY A 154 18.21 24.55 -2.04
N ALA A 155 16.88 24.53 -2.09
CA ALA A 155 16.09 23.66 -2.97
C ALA A 155 14.85 24.42 -3.46
N GLU A 156 14.34 24.06 -4.66
CA GLU A 156 13.19 24.74 -5.28
C GLU A 156 11.86 24.27 -4.73
N SER A 157 11.79 23.02 -4.24
CA SER A 157 10.56 22.41 -3.74
C SER A 157 10.79 21.54 -2.50
N PHE A 158 9.71 21.27 -1.75
CA PHE A 158 9.77 20.34 -0.62
C PHE A 158 10.13 18.91 -1.07
N GLY A 159 9.69 18.51 -2.26
CA GLY A 159 10.05 17.22 -2.84
C GLY A 159 11.57 17.05 -3.01
N GLU A 160 12.26 18.09 -3.52
CA GLU A 160 13.72 18.10 -3.63
C GLU A 160 14.42 18.06 -2.27
N VAL A 161 13.88 18.75 -1.26
CA VAL A 161 14.38 18.67 0.11
C VAL A 161 14.32 17.24 0.63
N LEU A 162 13.17 16.56 0.45
CA LEU A 162 13.01 15.17 0.88
C LEU A 162 13.94 14.23 0.12
N ASP A 163 14.12 14.43 -1.17
CA ASP A 163 15.04 13.63 -1.98
C ASP A 163 16.51 13.78 -1.58
N ALA A 164 16.90 14.96 -1.10
CA ALA A 164 18.27 15.27 -0.70
C ALA A 164 18.56 14.92 0.76
N LEU A 165 17.64 15.21 1.67
CA LEU A 165 17.86 15.12 3.13
C LEU A 165 17.10 13.97 3.79
N GLY A 166 16.08 13.43 3.12
CA GLY A 166 15.26 12.36 3.63
C GLY A 166 15.88 10.98 3.48
N SER A 167 15.33 10.04 4.18
CA SER A 167 15.70 8.62 4.14
C SER A 167 14.47 7.78 3.86
N THR A 168 14.67 6.61 3.25
CA THR A 168 13.60 5.66 2.95
C THR A 168 12.92 5.19 4.24
N PRO A 169 11.61 5.28 4.35
CA PRO A 169 10.87 4.90 5.55
C PRO A 169 10.65 3.39 5.63
N LEU A 170 11.71 2.62 5.90
CA LEU A 170 11.60 1.18 6.05
C LEU A 170 10.62 0.80 7.17
N PRO A 171 9.86 -0.30 7.00
CA PRO A 171 8.97 -0.84 8.02
C PRO A 171 9.71 -1.20 9.31
N PRO A 172 9.06 -1.06 10.49
CA PRO A 172 9.70 -1.32 11.79
C PRO A 172 10.27 -2.72 11.96
N TYR A 173 9.66 -3.74 11.35
CA TYR A 173 10.10 -5.15 11.46
C TYR A 173 11.43 -5.44 10.75
N MET A 174 11.97 -4.54 9.95
CA MET A 174 13.30 -4.70 9.35
C MET A 174 14.42 -4.54 10.38
N HIS A 175 14.12 -3.93 11.54
CA HIS A 175 15.06 -3.73 12.65
C HIS A 175 16.42 -3.14 12.24
N ARG A 176 16.45 -2.32 11.20
CA ARG A 176 17.61 -1.57 10.73
C ARG A 176 17.22 -0.17 10.25
N GLU A 177 18.18 0.74 10.23
CA GLU A 177 18.02 2.02 9.52
C GLU A 177 18.15 1.77 8.00
N SER A 178 17.56 2.65 7.20
CA SER A 178 17.73 2.59 5.75
C SER A 178 19.13 3.02 5.34
N ASP A 179 19.66 2.40 4.32
CA ASP A 179 20.90 2.76 3.66
C ASP A 179 20.66 3.40 2.27
N ALA A 180 21.73 3.74 1.56
CA ALA A 180 21.61 4.39 0.26
C ALA A 180 20.98 3.49 -0.81
N ALA A 181 21.09 2.17 -0.70
CA ALA A 181 20.51 1.21 -1.65
C ALA A 181 18.99 1.17 -1.53
N ASP A 182 18.44 1.34 -0.31
CA ASP A 182 17.00 1.30 -0.08
C ASP A 182 16.23 2.36 -0.86
N LYS A 183 16.86 3.47 -1.23
CA LYS A 183 16.23 4.49 -2.07
C LYS A 183 15.77 3.93 -3.43
N LEU A 184 16.49 2.94 -3.95
CA LEU A 184 16.18 2.23 -5.19
C LEU A 184 15.52 0.88 -4.92
N GLU A 185 15.94 0.15 -3.90
CA GLU A 185 15.49 -1.20 -3.60
C GLU A 185 14.07 -1.23 -3.02
N TYR A 186 13.71 -0.24 -2.17
CA TYR A 186 12.36 -0.10 -1.60
C TYR A 186 11.41 0.68 -2.52
N GLN A 187 11.59 0.52 -3.85
CA GLN A 187 10.80 1.16 -4.89
C GLN A 187 10.53 0.16 -6.01
N THR A 188 9.32 0.14 -6.55
CA THR A 188 9.01 -0.67 -7.72
C THR A 188 9.60 -0.04 -8.99
N VAL A 189 9.93 -0.85 -9.99
CA VAL A 189 10.47 -0.37 -11.27
C VAL A 189 9.44 0.41 -12.10
N PHE A 190 8.17 0.32 -11.73
CA PHE A 190 7.05 1.02 -12.36
C PHE A 190 6.47 2.15 -11.48
N ALA A 191 7.13 2.51 -10.39
CA ALA A 191 6.68 3.58 -9.50
C ALA A 191 6.68 4.93 -10.24
N ARG A 192 5.57 5.67 -10.14
CA ARG A 192 5.35 6.89 -10.92
C ARG A 192 4.93 8.10 -10.06
N TYR A 193 3.86 7.97 -9.29
CA TYR A 193 3.26 9.09 -8.55
C TYR A 193 3.66 9.10 -7.09
N HIS A 194 4.32 10.17 -6.66
CA HIS A 194 4.72 10.35 -5.26
C HIS A 194 3.49 10.49 -4.35
N GLY A 195 3.57 9.92 -3.13
CA GLY A 195 2.50 10.07 -2.14
C GLY A 195 2.44 8.99 -1.09
N SER A 196 3.18 7.91 -1.26
CA SER A 196 3.22 6.81 -0.30
C SER A 196 4.38 6.92 0.67
N VAL A 197 4.15 6.45 1.89
CA VAL A 197 5.19 6.24 2.90
C VAL A 197 5.59 4.77 3.05
N ALA A 198 4.98 3.88 2.28
CA ALA A 198 5.36 2.48 2.16
C ALA A 198 5.26 2.01 0.70
N ALA A 199 6.15 1.10 0.30
CA ALA A 199 6.13 0.52 -1.04
C ALA A 199 4.97 -0.49 -1.20
N PRO A 200 4.39 -0.64 -2.40
CA PRO A 200 3.55 -1.78 -2.75
C PRO A 200 4.45 -3.01 -2.95
N THR A 201 4.78 -3.67 -1.84
CA THR A 201 5.93 -4.59 -1.73
C THR A 201 5.88 -5.80 -2.65
N ALA A 202 4.69 -6.30 -3.02
CA ALA A 202 4.57 -7.36 -4.03
C ALA A 202 5.13 -6.95 -5.41
N GLY A 203 5.15 -5.65 -5.71
CA GLY A 203 5.75 -5.12 -6.94
C GLY A 203 7.27 -5.04 -6.92
N LEU A 204 7.92 -5.24 -5.76
CA LEU A 204 9.38 -5.18 -5.66
C LEU A 204 10.08 -6.37 -6.34
N HIS A 205 9.37 -7.44 -6.60
CA HIS A 205 9.90 -8.62 -7.31
C HIS A 205 10.03 -8.42 -8.81
N TYR A 206 9.35 -7.40 -9.35
CA TYR A 206 9.42 -7.09 -10.78
C TYR A 206 10.70 -6.34 -11.10
N ASP A 207 11.33 -6.73 -12.19
CA ASP A 207 12.42 -6.02 -12.85
C ASP A 207 12.11 -5.80 -14.33
N GLU A 208 12.95 -5.05 -15.02
CA GLU A 208 12.77 -4.71 -16.45
C GLU A 208 12.66 -5.95 -17.34
N THR A 209 13.33 -7.06 -16.98
CA THR A 209 13.30 -8.29 -17.77
C THR A 209 11.95 -8.97 -17.61
N LEU A 210 11.45 -9.11 -16.39
CA LEU A 210 10.13 -9.69 -16.13
C LEU A 210 9.02 -8.87 -16.80
N LEU A 211 9.09 -7.54 -16.76
CA LEU A 211 8.11 -6.68 -17.46
C LEU A 211 8.14 -6.87 -18.99
N LYS A 212 9.34 -7.07 -19.58
CA LYS A 212 9.47 -7.37 -21.01
C LYS A 212 8.90 -8.75 -21.37
N ASP A 213 9.12 -9.75 -20.51
CA ASP A 213 8.60 -11.10 -20.74
C ASP A 213 7.06 -11.12 -20.64
N LEU A 214 6.48 -10.44 -19.65
CA LEU A 214 5.03 -10.26 -19.53
C LEU A 214 4.44 -9.56 -20.76
N LYS A 215 5.07 -8.49 -21.22
CA LYS A 215 4.62 -7.78 -22.44
C LYS A 215 4.70 -8.67 -23.68
N ARG A 216 5.71 -9.54 -23.79
CA ARG A 216 5.89 -10.47 -24.93
C ARG A 216 4.76 -11.49 -25.04
N ILE A 217 4.19 -11.91 -23.92
CA ILE A 217 3.02 -12.82 -23.88
C ILE A 217 1.68 -12.07 -23.98
N GLY A 218 1.70 -10.76 -24.25
CA GLY A 218 0.49 -9.95 -24.38
C GLY A 218 -0.13 -9.46 -23.08
N LEU A 219 0.57 -9.58 -21.94
CA LEU A 219 0.14 -9.14 -20.63
C LEU A 219 0.99 -7.95 -20.14
N PRO A 220 0.86 -6.74 -20.72
CA PRO A 220 1.52 -5.57 -20.17
C PRO A 220 0.97 -5.29 -18.77
N LEU A 221 1.84 -4.82 -17.87
CA LEU A 221 1.42 -4.39 -16.55
C LEU A 221 0.57 -3.11 -16.66
N GLU A 222 -0.67 -3.19 -16.21
CA GLU A 222 -1.57 -2.05 -16.09
C GLU A 222 -1.47 -1.46 -14.69
N SER A 223 -1.75 -0.16 -14.56
CA SER A 223 -1.53 0.52 -13.30
C SER A 223 -2.75 1.27 -12.77
N LEU A 224 -2.78 1.39 -11.46
CA LEU A 224 -3.64 2.25 -10.67
C LEU A 224 -2.81 2.84 -9.54
N THR A 225 -3.31 3.87 -8.87
CA THR A 225 -2.60 4.48 -7.75
C THR A 225 -3.41 4.33 -6.46
N LEU A 226 -2.80 3.77 -5.42
CA LEU A 226 -3.25 3.89 -4.04
C LEU A 226 -2.05 4.38 -3.21
N HIS A 227 -2.21 5.52 -2.56
CA HIS A 227 -1.19 6.06 -1.68
C HIS A 227 -1.24 5.36 -0.32
N VAL A 228 -0.19 4.57 -0.05
CA VAL A 228 -0.09 3.75 1.15
C VAL A 228 0.31 4.61 2.34
N GLY A 229 -0.56 4.70 3.34
CA GLY A 229 -0.30 5.38 4.61
C GLY A 229 0.49 4.51 5.60
N ALA A 230 1.04 5.14 6.64
CA ALA A 230 1.78 4.46 7.72
C ALA A 230 0.90 3.51 8.55
N GLY A 231 -0.41 3.66 8.49
CA GLY A 231 -1.36 2.77 9.16
C GLY A 231 -1.30 1.31 8.71
N THR A 232 -0.79 1.04 7.51
CA THR A 232 -0.61 -0.33 6.97
C THR A 232 0.27 -1.22 7.85
N PHE A 233 1.15 -0.62 8.68
CA PHE A 233 2.00 -1.36 9.61
C PHE A 233 1.41 -1.51 11.01
N ARG A 234 0.19 -1.04 11.26
CA ARG A 234 -0.47 -1.21 12.56
C ARG A 234 -0.99 -2.64 12.67
N PRO A 235 -0.73 -3.33 13.80
CA PRO A 235 -1.32 -4.63 14.05
C PRO A 235 -2.84 -4.50 14.23
N LEU A 236 -3.55 -5.61 14.04
CA LEU A 236 -4.96 -5.72 14.38
C LEU A 236 -5.18 -5.34 15.86
N SER A 237 -6.26 -4.65 16.12
CA SER A 237 -6.72 -4.42 17.51
C SER A 237 -6.98 -5.76 18.19
N GLN A 238 -6.59 -5.89 19.47
CA GLN A 238 -6.87 -7.10 20.24
C GLN A 238 -8.38 -7.31 20.40
N GLY A 239 -8.81 -8.55 20.32
CA GLY A 239 -10.20 -8.94 20.47
C GLY A 239 -10.93 -9.13 19.13
N ASP A 240 -12.16 -8.67 19.01
CA ASP A 240 -12.93 -8.81 17.79
C ASP A 240 -12.42 -7.87 16.70
N ILE A 241 -12.15 -8.40 15.51
CA ILE A 241 -11.65 -7.61 14.36
C ILE A 241 -12.64 -6.53 13.91
N SER A 242 -13.93 -6.64 14.26
CA SER A 242 -14.93 -5.61 13.99
C SER A 242 -14.64 -4.28 14.71
N SER A 243 -13.88 -4.31 15.81
CA SER A 243 -13.44 -3.13 16.54
C SER A 243 -12.21 -2.44 15.93
N HIS A 244 -11.53 -3.08 14.99
CA HIS A 244 -10.38 -2.47 14.32
C HIS A 244 -10.84 -1.36 13.37
N VAL A 245 -10.20 -0.20 13.45
CA VAL A 245 -10.48 0.94 12.59
C VAL A 245 -9.43 1.02 11.48
N MET A 246 -9.86 0.82 10.24
CA MET A 246 -9.01 1.02 9.07
C MET A 246 -8.78 2.51 8.84
N HIS A 247 -7.54 2.88 8.51
CA HIS A 247 -7.23 4.23 8.04
C HIS A 247 -7.67 4.41 6.58
N GLU A 248 -7.89 5.67 6.23
CA GLU A 248 -8.23 6.07 4.88
C GLU A 248 -7.01 5.99 3.98
N GLU A 249 -7.18 5.46 2.78
CA GLU A 249 -6.16 5.45 1.73
C GLU A 249 -6.72 6.06 0.47
N ARG A 250 -5.97 7.01 -0.11
CA ARG A 250 -6.35 7.72 -1.33
C ARG A 250 -6.07 6.85 -2.55
N CYS A 251 -7.09 6.68 -3.37
CA CYS A 251 -7.06 5.97 -4.64
C CYS A 251 -7.24 6.95 -5.80
N VAL A 252 -6.44 6.79 -6.84
CA VAL A 252 -6.57 7.55 -8.09
C VAL A 252 -6.59 6.57 -9.26
N ILE A 253 -7.59 6.71 -10.13
CA ILE A 253 -7.72 5.87 -11.31
C ILE A 253 -8.02 6.71 -12.56
N SER A 254 -7.36 6.39 -13.68
CA SER A 254 -7.64 7.05 -14.95
C SER A 254 -8.87 6.44 -15.64
N LYS A 255 -9.53 7.23 -16.47
CA LYS A 255 -10.61 6.74 -17.33
C LYS A 255 -10.13 5.57 -18.21
N ASN A 256 -8.94 5.69 -18.80
CA ASN A 256 -8.34 4.63 -19.61
C ASN A 256 -8.14 3.32 -18.81
N SER A 257 -7.73 3.42 -17.52
CA SER A 257 -7.61 2.24 -16.66
C SER A 257 -8.98 1.59 -16.39
N LEU A 258 -10.04 2.38 -16.18
CA LEU A 258 -11.40 1.84 -16.06
C LEU A 258 -11.87 1.17 -17.36
N GLU A 259 -11.60 1.76 -18.53
CA GLU A 259 -11.94 1.17 -19.85
C GLU A 259 -11.25 -0.20 -20.03
N LYS A 260 -9.97 -0.33 -19.62
CA LYS A 260 -9.25 -1.60 -19.64
C LYS A 260 -9.81 -2.60 -18.63
N LEU A 261 -10.18 -2.17 -17.43
CA LEU A 261 -10.84 -3.02 -16.43
C LEU A 261 -12.18 -3.56 -16.94
N ALA A 262 -12.98 -2.75 -17.63
CA ALA A 262 -14.24 -3.18 -18.21
C ALA A 262 -14.07 -4.23 -19.31
N SER A 263 -12.96 -4.19 -20.05
CA SER A 263 -12.66 -5.12 -21.15
C SER A 263 -11.97 -6.42 -20.71
N SER A 264 -11.40 -6.46 -19.52
CA SER A 264 -10.69 -7.61 -18.95
C SER A 264 -11.61 -8.46 -18.08
N ARG A 265 -11.48 -9.78 -18.10
CA ARG A 265 -12.31 -10.70 -17.32
C ARG A 265 -11.52 -11.54 -16.32
N ARG A 266 -10.31 -11.94 -16.69
CA ARG A 266 -9.43 -12.76 -15.86
C ARG A 266 -8.26 -11.94 -15.34
N ARG A 267 -8.60 -11.01 -14.46
CA ARG A 267 -7.64 -10.05 -13.89
C ARG A 267 -6.83 -10.67 -12.76
N VAL A 268 -5.56 -10.29 -12.71
CA VAL A 268 -4.65 -10.61 -11.61
C VAL A 268 -4.17 -9.31 -10.98
N ALA A 269 -4.26 -9.23 -9.66
CA ALA A 269 -3.73 -8.09 -8.90
C ALA A 269 -2.33 -8.41 -8.36
N THR A 270 -1.40 -7.47 -8.49
CA THR A 270 -0.12 -7.47 -7.80
C THR A 270 -0.21 -6.60 -6.55
N GLY A 271 -0.23 -7.23 -5.40
CA GLY A 271 -0.30 -6.60 -4.07
C GLY A 271 -1.73 -6.41 -3.54
N THR A 272 -1.81 -6.46 -2.22
CA THR A 272 -3.06 -6.26 -1.46
C THR A 272 -3.65 -4.86 -1.65
N THR A 273 -2.81 -3.84 -1.88
CA THR A 273 -3.24 -2.47 -2.18
C THR A 273 -3.97 -2.39 -3.52
N THR A 274 -3.46 -3.10 -4.53
CA THR A 274 -4.14 -3.20 -5.84
C THR A 274 -5.49 -3.89 -5.69
N LEU A 275 -5.56 -5.03 -5.00
CA LEU A 275 -6.81 -5.72 -4.74
C LEU A 275 -7.81 -4.80 -4.01
N ARG A 276 -7.38 -4.11 -2.95
CA ARG A 276 -8.26 -3.20 -2.20
C ARG A 276 -8.81 -2.08 -3.07
N THR A 277 -8.00 -1.54 -3.99
CA THR A 277 -8.48 -0.52 -4.93
C THR A 277 -9.53 -1.10 -5.89
N LEU A 278 -9.26 -2.27 -6.49
CA LEU A 278 -10.19 -2.92 -7.41
C LEU A 278 -11.52 -3.26 -6.73
N GLU A 279 -11.49 -3.83 -5.52
CA GLU A 279 -12.70 -4.10 -4.74
C GLU A 279 -13.43 -2.81 -4.34
N SER A 280 -12.68 -1.73 -4.04
CA SER A 280 -13.30 -0.43 -3.73
C SER A 280 -14.04 0.15 -4.92
N LEU A 281 -13.54 0.00 -6.14
CA LEU A 281 -14.25 0.42 -7.35
C LEU A 281 -15.62 -0.28 -7.48
N TYR A 282 -15.65 -1.59 -7.25
CA TYR A 282 -16.90 -2.34 -7.23
C TYR A 282 -17.91 -1.77 -6.23
N TRP A 283 -17.48 -1.57 -4.98
CA TRP A 283 -18.36 -1.07 -3.93
C TRP A 283 -18.74 0.40 -4.09
N MET A 284 -17.89 1.20 -4.74
CA MET A 284 -18.26 2.58 -5.12
C MET A 284 -19.41 2.58 -6.14
N ALA A 285 -19.39 1.67 -7.12
CA ALA A 285 -20.49 1.51 -8.07
C ALA A 285 -21.78 1.07 -7.36
N VAL A 286 -21.68 0.12 -6.43
CA VAL A 286 -22.83 -0.36 -5.64
C VAL A 286 -23.44 0.77 -4.83
N VAL A 287 -22.63 1.51 -4.05
CA VAL A 287 -23.13 2.61 -3.22
C VAL A 287 -23.76 3.70 -4.07
N HIS A 288 -23.14 4.07 -5.19
CA HIS A 288 -23.73 5.08 -6.09
C HIS A 288 -25.08 4.61 -6.68
N LYS A 289 -25.17 3.35 -7.09
CA LYS A 289 -26.42 2.78 -7.62
C LYS A 289 -27.56 2.79 -6.58
N GLU A 290 -27.22 2.57 -5.31
CA GLU A 290 -28.18 2.56 -4.20
C GLU A 290 -28.58 3.95 -3.72
N THR A 291 -27.62 4.91 -3.73
CA THR A 291 -27.84 6.22 -3.07
C THR A 291 -27.90 7.41 -4.03
N GLY A 292 -27.48 7.23 -5.28
CA GLY A 292 -27.32 8.31 -6.26
C GLY A 292 -26.08 9.19 -6.04
N ASN A 293 -25.19 8.87 -5.08
CA ASN A 293 -24.02 9.66 -4.76
C ASN A 293 -22.78 8.80 -4.52
N PHE A 294 -21.63 9.24 -5.01
CA PHE A 294 -20.34 8.66 -4.64
C PHE A 294 -19.93 9.17 -3.27
N PRO A 295 -19.65 8.31 -2.28
CA PRO A 295 -19.07 8.74 -1.03
C PRO A 295 -17.63 9.22 -1.27
N LYS A 296 -17.19 10.27 -0.56
CA LYS A 296 -15.79 10.72 -0.61
C LYS A 296 -14.84 9.63 -0.09
N VAL A 297 -15.26 8.92 0.95
CA VAL A 297 -14.56 7.80 1.57
C VAL A 297 -15.47 6.59 1.52
N LEU A 298 -15.04 5.50 0.91
CA LEU A 298 -15.75 4.22 0.97
C LEU A 298 -15.64 3.66 2.41
N PRO A 299 -16.77 3.53 3.14
CA PRO A 299 -16.73 3.08 4.53
C PRO A 299 -16.20 1.65 4.67
N GLN A 300 -15.56 1.38 5.80
CA GLN A 300 -14.88 0.12 6.11
C GLN A 300 -15.75 -1.13 5.92
N TRP A 301 -17.01 -1.05 6.33
CA TRP A 301 -17.92 -2.19 6.38
C TRP A 301 -18.98 -2.19 5.25
N THR A 302 -18.79 -1.37 4.21
CA THR A 302 -19.73 -1.24 3.07
C THR A 302 -20.10 -2.60 2.45
N ALA A 303 -19.16 -3.53 2.44
CA ALA A 303 -19.36 -4.86 1.85
C ALA A 303 -20.21 -5.81 2.68
N TYR A 304 -20.58 -5.46 3.90
CA TYR A 304 -21.24 -6.36 4.85
C TYR A 304 -22.55 -5.77 5.37
N ASN A 305 -23.54 -6.62 5.64
CA ASN A 305 -24.67 -6.23 6.45
C ASN A 305 -24.29 -6.27 7.94
N GLU A 306 -25.03 -5.52 8.76
CA GLU A 306 -24.78 -5.49 10.19
C GLU A 306 -24.91 -6.88 10.82
N GLY A 307 -23.87 -7.31 11.53
CA GLY A 307 -23.81 -8.61 12.18
C GLY A 307 -23.46 -9.80 11.27
N GLU A 308 -23.32 -9.60 9.96
CA GLU A 308 -22.98 -10.67 9.02
C GLU A 308 -21.47 -10.80 8.82
N VAL A 309 -21.02 -12.03 8.57
CA VAL A 309 -19.62 -12.35 8.24
C VAL A 309 -19.40 -12.33 6.74
N GLU A 310 -20.36 -12.84 5.98
CA GLU A 310 -20.30 -12.87 4.52
C GLU A 310 -20.59 -11.52 3.91
N SER A 311 -20.00 -11.24 2.74
CA SER A 311 -20.31 -10.05 1.98
C SER A 311 -21.73 -10.09 1.43
N ARG A 312 -22.39 -8.93 1.45
CA ARG A 312 -23.78 -8.79 0.98
C ARG A 312 -23.91 -8.99 -0.53
N SER A 313 -25.06 -9.45 -0.96
CA SER A 313 -25.42 -9.54 -2.38
C SER A 313 -25.63 -8.13 -2.97
N THR A 314 -25.43 -7.99 -4.27
CA THR A 314 -25.62 -6.74 -5.01
C THR A 314 -26.37 -7.00 -6.33
N ASP A 315 -26.81 -5.93 -6.99
CA ASP A 315 -27.54 -6.00 -8.27
C ASP A 315 -26.60 -6.05 -9.50
N PHE A 316 -25.27 -6.07 -9.31
CA PHE A 316 -24.35 -6.26 -10.41
C PHE A 316 -24.10 -7.76 -10.65
N ASN A 317 -24.25 -8.19 -11.91
CA ASN A 317 -24.05 -9.59 -12.30
C ASN A 317 -22.57 -9.96 -12.52
N SER A 318 -21.72 -8.94 -12.74
CA SER A 318 -20.27 -9.09 -12.89
C SER A 318 -19.52 -7.84 -12.48
N TYR A 319 -18.21 -7.98 -12.26
CA TYR A 319 -17.32 -6.86 -11.99
C TYR A 319 -17.29 -5.86 -13.17
N GLU A 320 -17.20 -6.35 -14.41
CA GLU A 320 -17.18 -5.54 -15.63
C GLU A 320 -18.39 -4.60 -15.67
N GLN A 321 -19.58 -5.13 -15.37
CA GLN A 321 -20.80 -4.35 -15.35
C GLN A 321 -20.76 -3.21 -14.33
N SER A 322 -20.11 -3.42 -13.18
CA SER A 322 -19.90 -2.36 -12.19
C SER A 322 -18.92 -1.29 -12.68
N ILE A 323 -17.89 -1.68 -13.44
CA ILE A 323 -16.92 -0.74 -14.02
C ILE A 323 -17.51 0.04 -15.18
N GLU A 324 -18.31 -0.59 -16.06
CA GLU A 324 -19.08 0.11 -17.10
C GLU A 324 -20.00 1.15 -16.46
N TYR A 325 -20.68 0.79 -15.38
CA TYR A 325 -21.51 1.72 -14.62
C TYR A 325 -20.70 2.92 -14.09
N LEU A 326 -19.49 2.71 -13.58
CA LEU A 326 -18.61 3.81 -13.15
C LEU A 326 -18.24 4.73 -14.31
N LEU A 327 -17.90 4.17 -15.48
CA LEU A 327 -17.55 4.95 -16.67
C LEU A 327 -18.66 5.90 -17.09
N ASP A 328 -19.92 5.51 -16.91
CA ASP A 328 -21.09 6.30 -17.27
C ASP A 328 -21.43 7.39 -16.23
N HIS A 329 -21.04 7.22 -14.96
CA HIS A 329 -21.52 8.06 -13.86
C HIS A 329 -20.42 8.88 -13.16
N VAL A 330 -19.14 8.51 -13.31
CA VAL A 330 -18.04 9.24 -12.67
C VAL A 330 -17.74 10.54 -13.41
N ALA A 331 -17.67 11.64 -12.66
CA ALA A 331 -17.14 12.90 -13.15
C ALA A 331 -15.61 12.89 -13.07
N PHE A 332 -14.95 12.62 -14.21
CA PHE A 332 -13.50 12.66 -14.28
C PHE A 332 -12.96 14.10 -14.27
N ASP A 333 -11.81 14.30 -13.66
CA ASP A 333 -11.05 15.53 -13.79
C ASP A 333 -10.79 15.85 -15.27
N THR A 334 -11.01 17.10 -15.67
CA THR A 334 -10.97 17.52 -17.07
C THR A 334 -9.54 17.58 -17.63
N LYS A 335 -8.53 17.72 -16.77
CA LYS A 335 -7.13 17.89 -17.17
C LYS A 335 -6.43 16.54 -17.33
N GLU A 336 -6.61 15.64 -16.37
CA GLU A 336 -5.89 14.37 -16.31
C GLU A 336 -6.77 13.16 -16.62
N SER A 337 -8.08 13.37 -16.75
CA SER A 337 -9.07 12.29 -16.93
C SER A 337 -8.97 11.22 -15.83
N THR A 338 -8.77 11.66 -14.59
CA THR A 338 -8.67 10.81 -13.40
C THR A 338 -9.85 10.98 -12.47
N TRP A 339 -10.10 9.98 -11.66
CA TRP A 339 -11.02 10.01 -10.54
C TRP A 339 -10.29 9.70 -9.25
N ASP A 340 -10.54 10.54 -8.23
CA ASP A 340 -9.93 10.47 -6.90
C ASP A 340 -11.01 10.14 -5.86
N PHE A 341 -10.75 9.15 -5.04
CA PHE A 341 -11.60 8.76 -3.92
C PHE A 341 -10.76 8.15 -2.79
N GLN A 342 -11.37 7.93 -1.64
CA GLN A 342 -10.70 7.28 -0.51
C GLN A 342 -11.40 5.97 -0.15
N THR A 343 -10.63 5.03 0.42
CA THR A 343 -11.16 3.75 0.88
C THR A 343 -10.66 3.39 2.27
N GLN A 344 -11.57 2.82 3.06
CA GLN A 344 -11.29 2.14 4.32
C GLN A 344 -11.67 0.66 4.23
N ILE A 345 -11.97 0.13 3.03
CA ILE A 345 -12.52 -1.22 2.87
C ILE A 345 -11.74 -2.26 3.67
N MET A 346 -12.47 -3.06 4.45
CA MET A 346 -11.94 -4.22 5.15
C MET A 346 -12.31 -5.50 4.39
N ILE A 347 -11.29 -6.28 4.00
CA ILE A 347 -11.47 -7.60 3.39
C ILE A 347 -11.04 -8.63 4.43
N ARG A 348 -11.95 -9.56 4.77
CA ARG A 348 -11.77 -10.59 5.78
C ARG A 348 -12.39 -11.90 5.33
N PRO A 349 -12.11 -13.06 5.95
CA PRO A 349 -12.80 -14.31 5.64
C PRO A 349 -14.33 -14.15 5.64
N GLY A 350 -14.98 -14.73 4.62
CA GLY A 350 -16.38 -14.49 4.29
C GLY A 350 -16.63 -13.42 3.23
N TYR A 351 -15.61 -12.61 2.91
CA TYR A 351 -15.70 -11.68 1.78
C TYR A 351 -15.57 -12.45 0.44
N ARG A 352 -16.49 -12.20 -0.47
CA ARG A 352 -16.42 -12.72 -1.84
C ARG A 352 -15.67 -11.71 -2.72
N ILE A 353 -14.48 -12.08 -3.17
CA ILE A 353 -13.69 -11.28 -4.12
C ILE A 353 -14.45 -11.17 -5.44
N GLN A 354 -14.58 -9.95 -5.97
CA GLN A 354 -15.34 -9.65 -7.19
C GLN A 354 -14.42 -9.37 -8.39
N SER A 355 -13.23 -8.84 -8.15
CA SER A 355 -12.44 -8.14 -9.16
C SER A 355 -11.38 -8.99 -9.85
N ILE A 356 -10.88 -10.05 -9.22
CA ILE A 356 -9.70 -10.80 -9.68
C ILE A 356 -9.91 -12.31 -9.65
N VAL A 357 -9.16 -13.04 -10.47
CA VAL A 357 -9.06 -14.50 -10.45
C VAL A 357 -7.83 -15.02 -9.70
N ALA A 358 -6.80 -14.14 -9.52
CA ALA A 358 -5.63 -14.48 -8.71
C ALA A 358 -4.96 -13.24 -8.13
N LEU A 359 -4.20 -13.43 -7.04
CA LEU A 359 -3.47 -12.39 -6.33
C LEU A 359 -1.98 -12.74 -6.22
N VAL A 360 -1.10 -11.90 -6.74
CA VAL A 360 0.33 -11.92 -6.44
C VAL A 360 0.58 -11.10 -5.18
N THR A 361 1.19 -11.68 -4.15
CA THR A 361 1.41 -10.99 -2.88
C THR A 361 2.65 -11.52 -2.14
N ASN A 362 3.12 -10.78 -1.13
CA ASN A 362 4.14 -11.27 -0.19
C ASN A 362 3.50 -12.10 0.93
N PHE A 363 4.33 -12.76 1.74
CA PHE A 363 3.92 -13.28 3.04
C PHE A 363 3.87 -12.16 4.06
N HIS A 364 2.78 -12.07 4.83
CA HIS A 364 2.47 -10.95 5.72
C HIS A 364 2.73 -11.26 7.19
N GLN A 365 2.88 -10.20 8.00
CA GLN A 365 3.08 -10.30 9.44
C GLN A 365 1.92 -11.02 10.15
N PRO A 366 2.20 -11.76 11.24
CA PRO A 366 1.15 -12.21 12.16
C PRO A 366 0.34 -11.03 12.70
N GLY A 367 -0.94 -11.27 12.99
CA GLY A 367 -1.84 -10.27 13.57
C GLY A 367 -2.07 -9.04 12.68
N SER A 368 -2.01 -9.16 11.35
CA SER A 368 -2.21 -8.03 10.43
C SER A 368 -3.52 -8.10 9.65
N THR A 369 -4.07 -6.93 9.28
CA THR A 369 -5.23 -6.83 8.39
C THR A 369 -4.95 -7.44 7.02
N LEU A 370 -3.68 -7.44 6.59
CA LEU A 370 -3.26 -8.04 5.34
C LEU A 370 -3.40 -9.57 5.38
N LEU A 371 -3.10 -10.19 6.52
CA LEU A 371 -3.30 -11.64 6.68
C LEU A 371 -4.80 -12.03 6.69
N CYS A 372 -5.68 -11.15 7.20
CA CYS A 372 -7.13 -11.33 7.06
C CYS A 372 -7.56 -11.34 5.59
N LEU A 373 -7.01 -10.42 4.78
CA LEU A 373 -7.28 -10.35 3.35
C LEU A 373 -6.78 -11.61 2.63
N ILE A 374 -5.57 -12.09 2.93
CA ILE A 374 -5.04 -13.34 2.37
C ILE A 374 -5.94 -14.52 2.71
N ALA A 375 -6.37 -14.61 3.96
CA ALA A 375 -7.28 -15.66 4.41
C ALA A 375 -8.66 -15.59 3.72
N ALA A 376 -9.09 -14.41 3.27
CA ALA A 376 -10.30 -14.26 2.46
C ALA A 376 -10.11 -14.72 1.00
N CYS A 377 -8.89 -14.62 0.46
CA CYS A 377 -8.56 -15.06 -0.90
C CYS A 377 -8.37 -16.57 -1.01
N LEU A 378 -8.02 -17.25 0.07
CA LEU A 378 -7.70 -18.67 0.05
C LEU A 378 -8.95 -19.55 0.32
N LYS A 379 -9.13 -20.58 -0.51
CA LYS A 379 -10.10 -21.66 -0.25
C LYS A 379 -9.56 -22.73 0.72
N THR A 380 -8.23 -22.80 0.83
CA THR A 380 -7.52 -23.68 1.76
C THR A 380 -7.12 -22.92 3.03
N SER A 381 -6.63 -23.64 4.02
CA SER A 381 -6.13 -23.02 5.24
C SER A 381 -4.89 -22.15 4.96
N TRP A 382 -4.99 -20.84 5.21
CA TRP A 382 -3.85 -19.95 5.09
C TRP A 382 -2.68 -20.39 6.01
N LYS A 383 -2.98 -21.03 7.15
CA LYS A 383 -1.97 -21.54 8.09
C LYS A 383 -1.13 -22.64 7.45
N GLU A 384 -1.76 -23.58 6.77
CA GLU A 384 -1.05 -24.65 6.04
C GLU A 384 -0.14 -24.08 4.95
N VAL A 385 -0.60 -23.07 4.20
CA VAL A 385 0.21 -22.40 3.17
C VAL A 385 1.43 -21.74 3.80
N TYR A 386 1.27 -21.03 4.92
CA TYR A 386 2.37 -20.33 5.62
C TYR A 386 3.32 -21.30 6.30
N GLU A 387 2.82 -22.40 6.89
CA GLU A 387 3.64 -23.47 7.47
C GLU A 387 4.51 -24.15 6.38
N GLN A 388 3.94 -24.43 5.20
CA GLN A 388 4.69 -24.98 4.07
C GLN A 388 5.73 -23.97 3.55
N ALA A 389 5.42 -22.70 3.48
CA ALA A 389 6.38 -21.67 3.09
C ALA A 389 7.56 -21.58 4.08
N LEU A 390 7.30 -21.60 5.39
CA LEU A 390 8.34 -21.64 6.41
C LEU A 390 9.18 -22.92 6.34
N PHE A 391 8.54 -24.08 6.15
CA PHE A 391 9.23 -25.37 6.03
C PHE A 391 10.16 -25.44 4.80
N GLN A 392 9.83 -24.70 3.72
CA GLN A 392 10.61 -24.62 2.49
C GLN A 392 11.56 -23.40 2.46
N ASP A 393 11.85 -22.82 3.62
CA ASP A 393 12.78 -21.68 3.76
C ASP A 393 12.43 -20.49 2.86
N TYR A 394 11.13 -20.15 2.74
CA TYR A 394 10.72 -18.90 2.14
C TYR A 394 11.05 -17.75 3.09
N ARG A 395 11.42 -16.61 2.49
CA ARG A 395 11.64 -15.37 3.21
C ARG A 395 10.35 -14.56 3.22
N PHE A 396 10.12 -13.86 4.29
CA PHE A 396 8.87 -13.19 4.58
C PHE A 396 9.00 -11.66 4.50
N LEU A 397 7.84 -11.00 4.40
CA LEU A 397 7.63 -9.56 4.43
C LEU A 397 8.17 -8.83 3.19
N SER A 398 8.49 -7.51 3.29
CA SER A 398 8.67 -6.61 2.14
C SER A 398 9.72 -7.05 1.12
N TYR A 399 10.87 -7.52 1.58
CA TYR A 399 11.98 -7.99 0.71
C TYR A 399 12.03 -9.51 0.59
N GLY A 400 11.02 -10.18 1.15
CA GLY A 400 10.91 -11.63 1.15
C GLY A 400 10.59 -12.21 -0.22
N ASP A 401 9.99 -13.37 -0.18
CA ASP A 401 9.47 -14.07 -1.34
C ASP A 401 7.96 -13.81 -1.48
N GLY A 402 7.33 -14.33 -2.51
CA GLY A 402 5.91 -14.09 -2.73
C GLY A 402 5.10 -15.34 -2.96
N CYS A 403 3.80 -15.15 -3.10
CA CYS A 403 2.87 -16.19 -3.54
C CYS A 403 1.92 -15.67 -4.62
N LEU A 404 1.49 -16.57 -5.50
CA LEU A 404 0.39 -16.41 -6.44
C LEU A 404 -0.77 -17.24 -5.92
N LEU A 405 -1.83 -16.59 -5.48
CA LEU A 405 -3.02 -17.23 -4.92
C LEU A 405 -4.11 -17.24 -5.99
N GLU A 406 -4.53 -18.43 -6.45
CA GLU A 406 -5.63 -18.61 -7.38
C GLU A 406 -6.96 -18.72 -6.63
N LEU A 407 -7.95 -17.95 -7.06
CA LEU A 407 -9.26 -17.87 -6.43
C LEU A 407 -10.29 -18.77 -7.13
N GLU A 408 -10.05 -19.10 -8.41
CA GLU A 408 -10.94 -19.92 -9.27
C GLU A 408 -10.23 -21.16 -9.82
#